data_fbd35a5e496f8163221068a818f87a09
#
_entry.id   fbd35a5e496f8163221068a818f87a09
#
_cell.length_a   1.000
_cell.length_b   1.000
_cell.length_c   1.000
_cell.angle_alpha   90.00
_cell.angle_beta   90.00
_cell.angle_gamma   90.00
#
_symmetry.space_group_name_H-M   'P 1'
#
loop_
_entity.id
_entity.type
_entity.pdbx_description
1 polymer ?
#
loop_
_entity_poly.entity_id
_entity_poly.type
_entity_poly.pdbx_seq_one_letter_code
_entity_poly.pdbx_strand_id
1 'polypeptide(L)'
;MIKRAILKYVFMLFSLAALCGAEFSGMRPCGAGFAAALVYCGMPAIVVLPAYMGFSLIFDFSLETFLYALAVSVVSFAAGVTGLKFKRAKRAVFLSLFAAAQCSLLLMHSTLGYLRILVWSVLAAGIFVSSVCFLRPVLVQKLKYKFLETELVCGGVLLICASLGLGKMQVEGFDAAYLLAAFAIPFAAGVGSLSGSVAVAI
;
A
#
# COMPACT_ATOMS: atom_id res chain seq x y z
N MET A 1 11.67 -7.08 23.29
CA MET A 1 10.38 -7.04 22.61
C MET A 1 10.11 -5.70 21.93
N ILE A 2 10.28 -4.57 22.57
CA ILE A 2 10.00 -3.21 22.07
C ILE A 2 10.75 -2.88 20.77
N LYS A 3 12.05 -3.18 20.67
CA LYS A 3 12.86 -2.91 19.46
C LYS A 3 12.31 -3.57 18.18
N ARG A 4 11.79 -4.80 18.25
CA ARG A 4 11.20 -5.50 17.10
C ARG A 4 9.87 -4.89 16.66
N ALA A 5 9.06 -4.38 17.60
CA ALA A 5 7.83 -3.71 17.28
C ALA A 5 8.10 -2.38 16.56
N ILE A 6 9.04 -1.57 17.08
CA ILE A 6 9.43 -0.30 16.47
C ILE A 6 9.95 -0.51 15.04
N LEU A 7 10.85 -1.48 14.84
CA LEU A 7 11.40 -1.78 13.51
C LEU A 7 10.30 -2.14 12.49
N LYS A 8 9.28 -2.88 12.94
CA LYS A 8 8.13 -3.25 12.12
C LYS A 8 7.31 -2.02 11.71
N TYR A 9 7.04 -1.09 12.64
CA TYR A 9 6.33 0.16 12.33
C TYR A 9 7.13 1.04 11.36
N VAL A 10 8.44 1.20 11.60
CA VAL A 10 9.32 1.97 10.72
C VAL A 10 9.32 1.40 9.30
N PHE A 11 9.47 0.08 9.16
CA PHE A 11 9.42 -0.58 7.86
C PHE A 11 8.09 -0.37 7.14
N MET A 12 6.96 -0.50 7.85
CA MET A 12 5.63 -0.31 7.27
C MET A 12 5.37 1.14 6.85
N LEU A 13 5.84 2.12 7.63
CA LEU A 13 5.74 3.53 7.28
C LEU A 13 6.64 3.89 6.10
N PHE A 14 7.84 3.33 6.02
CA PHE A 14 8.72 3.50 4.87
C PHE A 14 8.09 2.91 3.59
N SER A 15 7.52 1.70 3.68
CA SER A 15 6.80 1.08 2.55
C SER A 15 5.59 1.92 2.13
N LEU A 16 4.87 2.51 3.08
CA LEU A 16 3.76 3.42 2.81
C LEU A 16 4.24 4.68 2.06
N ALA A 17 5.33 5.30 2.50
CA ALA A 17 5.91 6.45 1.83
C ALA A 17 6.30 6.11 0.38
N ALA A 18 7.00 4.99 0.17
CA ALA A 18 7.38 4.53 -1.16
C ALA A 18 6.16 4.33 -2.07
N LEU A 19 5.11 3.68 -1.56
CA LEU A 19 3.89 3.42 -2.33
C LEU A 19 3.06 4.69 -2.59
N CYS A 20 3.12 5.70 -1.73
CA CYS A 20 2.50 7.01 -2.00
C CYS A 20 3.21 7.74 -3.16
N GLY A 21 4.51 7.52 -3.35
CA GLY A 21 5.27 8.06 -4.48
C GLY A 21 5.01 7.37 -5.81
N ALA A 22 4.46 6.15 -5.80
CA ALA A 22 4.22 5.37 -7.01
C ALA A 22 3.14 6.01 -7.90
N GLU A 23 3.55 6.44 -9.09
CA GLU A 23 2.68 7.15 -10.04
C GLU A 23 2.53 6.34 -11.32
N PHE A 24 1.27 6.18 -11.75
CA PHE A 24 0.88 5.54 -13.01
C PHE A 24 0.08 6.54 -13.85
N SER A 25 0.67 7.04 -14.92
CA SER A 25 0.00 8.01 -15.82
C SER A 25 -0.60 9.23 -15.10
N GLY A 26 0.11 9.80 -14.14
CA GLY A 26 -0.36 10.94 -13.34
C GLY A 26 -1.32 10.58 -12.20
N MET A 27 -1.49 9.28 -11.89
CA MET A 27 -2.34 8.79 -10.80
C MET A 27 -1.50 8.07 -9.74
N ARG A 28 -1.88 8.17 -8.47
CA ARG A 28 -1.16 7.54 -7.33
C ARG A 28 -2.08 6.65 -6.50
N PRO A 29 -2.51 5.49 -7.06
CA PRO A 29 -3.48 4.62 -6.38
C PRO A 29 -2.88 3.78 -5.26
N CYS A 30 -1.55 3.55 -5.27
CA CYS A 30 -0.91 2.54 -4.44
C CYS A 30 -0.93 2.89 -2.95
N GLY A 31 -0.68 4.15 -2.60
CA GLY A 31 -0.69 4.61 -1.22
C GLY A 31 -2.04 4.38 -0.53
N ALA A 32 -3.14 4.69 -1.21
CA ALA A 32 -4.50 4.50 -0.70
C ALA A 32 -4.81 3.02 -0.39
N GLY A 33 -4.52 2.14 -1.36
CA GLY A 33 -4.74 0.71 -1.20
C GLY A 33 -3.92 0.11 -0.06
N PHE A 34 -2.66 0.51 0.04
CA PHE A 34 -1.76 0.02 1.09
C PHE A 34 -2.14 0.55 2.48
N ALA A 35 -2.48 1.83 2.63
CA ALA A 35 -2.93 2.41 3.89
C ALA A 35 -4.19 1.71 4.41
N ALA A 36 -5.20 1.49 3.55
CA ALA A 36 -6.39 0.73 3.89
C ALA A 36 -6.06 -0.71 4.34
N ALA A 37 -5.11 -1.37 3.66
CA ALA A 37 -4.66 -2.72 4.02
C ALA A 37 -3.96 -2.78 5.37
N LEU A 38 -3.13 -1.79 5.72
CA LEU A 38 -2.49 -1.70 7.04
C LEU A 38 -3.53 -1.60 8.16
N VAL A 39 -4.56 -0.74 7.99
CA VAL A 39 -5.66 -0.62 8.94
C VAL A 39 -6.47 -1.92 9.02
N TYR A 40 -6.73 -2.56 7.87
CA TYR A 40 -7.39 -3.86 7.82
C TYR A 40 -6.64 -4.94 8.60
N CYS A 41 -5.32 -4.98 8.48
CA CYS A 41 -4.44 -5.93 9.17
C CYS A 41 -4.23 -5.62 10.66
N GLY A 42 -4.85 -4.55 11.19
CA GLY A 42 -4.86 -4.22 12.63
C GLY A 42 -3.74 -3.27 13.04
N MET A 43 -3.09 -2.58 12.10
CA MET A 43 -2.24 -1.44 12.44
C MET A 43 -3.10 -0.30 13.00
N PRO A 44 -2.60 0.48 13.99
CA PRO A 44 -3.36 1.58 14.57
C PRO A 44 -3.62 2.66 13.51
N ALA A 45 -4.93 2.87 13.22
CA ALA A 45 -5.38 3.85 12.23
C ALA A 45 -4.88 5.26 12.53
N ILE A 46 -4.77 5.61 13.83
CA ILE A 46 -4.27 6.91 14.28
C ILE A 46 -2.82 7.22 13.87
N VAL A 47 -2.02 6.19 13.54
CA VAL A 47 -0.65 6.34 13.05
C VAL A 47 -0.61 6.27 11.52
N VAL A 48 -1.31 5.28 10.95
CA VAL A 48 -1.26 4.98 9.51
C VAL A 48 -1.91 6.09 8.68
N LEU A 49 -3.09 6.57 9.09
CA LEU A 49 -3.87 7.48 8.26
C LEU A 49 -3.26 8.90 8.20
N PRO A 50 -2.79 9.51 9.31
CA PRO A 50 -2.07 10.78 9.22
C PRO A 50 -0.75 10.65 8.44
N ALA A 51 -0.03 9.54 8.58
CA ALA A 51 1.18 9.29 7.78
C ALA A 51 0.85 9.18 6.28
N TYR A 52 -0.22 8.48 5.91
CA TYR A 52 -0.70 8.41 4.53
C TYR A 52 -1.05 9.78 3.96
N MET A 53 -1.81 10.60 4.71
CA MET A 53 -2.14 11.95 4.29
C MET A 53 -0.88 12.82 4.11
N GLY A 54 0.05 12.78 5.07
CA GLY A 54 1.30 13.51 4.99
C GLY A 54 2.15 13.11 3.78
N PHE A 55 2.36 11.81 3.56
CA PHE A 55 3.14 11.34 2.40
C PHE A 55 2.44 11.65 1.07
N SER A 56 1.12 11.53 0.99
CA SER A 56 0.39 11.90 -0.23
C SER A 56 0.57 13.36 -0.59
N LEU A 57 0.56 14.26 0.40
CA LEU A 57 0.76 15.70 0.20
C LEU A 57 2.22 16.07 -0.12
N ILE A 58 3.20 15.32 0.39
CA ILE A 58 4.62 15.53 0.04
C ILE A 58 4.85 15.29 -1.46
N PHE A 59 4.20 14.27 -2.03
CA PHE A 59 4.38 13.95 -3.45
C PHE A 59 3.49 14.77 -4.38
N ASP A 60 2.33 15.23 -3.89
CA ASP A 60 1.38 16.02 -4.69
C ASP A 60 0.61 16.96 -3.76
N PHE A 61 1.09 18.20 -3.67
CA PHE A 61 0.47 19.24 -2.85
C PHE A 61 -0.67 19.92 -3.61
N SER A 62 -1.80 19.21 -3.73
CA SER A 62 -3.03 19.74 -4.34
C SER A 62 -4.22 19.58 -3.39
N LEU A 63 -5.21 20.46 -3.54
CA LEU A 63 -6.46 20.37 -2.77
C LEU A 63 -7.19 19.05 -3.07
N GLU A 64 -7.13 18.60 -4.31
CA GLU A 64 -7.76 17.37 -4.78
C GLU A 64 -7.13 16.15 -4.08
N THR A 65 -5.80 16.09 -4.03
CA THR A 65 -5.07 15.02 -3.31
C THR A 65 -5.37 15.04 -1.83
N PHE A 66 -5.47 16.22 -1.21
CA PHE A 66 -5.84 16.35 0.19
C PHE A 66 -7.26 15.81 0.46
N LEU A 67 -8.24 16.22 -0.32
CA LEU A 67 -9.63 15.78 -0.17
C LEU A 67 -9.78 14.27 -0.41
N TYR A 68 -9.08 13.73 -1.41
CA TYR A 68 -9.06 12.30 -1.66
C TYR A 68 -8.42 11.52 -0.51
N ALA A 69 -7.25 11.95 -0.04
CA ALA A 69 -6.57 11.32 1.09
C ALA A 69 -7.42 11.37 2.37
N LEU A 70 -8.13 12.48 2.59
CA LEU A 70 -9.08 12.63 3.68
C LEU A 70 -10.24 11.63 3.55
N ALA A 71 -10.87 11.53 2.38
CA ALA A 71 -11.96 10.61 2.12
C ALA A 71 -11.55 9.14 2.36
N VAL A 72 -10.40 8.73 1.80
CA VAL A 72 -9.84 7.39 2.02
C VAL A 72 -9.56 7.14 3.50
N SER A 73 -9.03 8.14 4.22
CA SER A 73 -8.72 8.03 5.63
C SER A 73 -9.97 7.87 6.48
N VAL A 74 -10.99 8.69 6.27
CA VAL A 74 -12.28 8.62 7.00
C VAL A 74 -12.94 7.27 6.76
N VAL A 75 -13.01 6.82 5.52
CA VAL A 75 -13.61 5.54 5.15
C VAL A 75 -12.83 4.36 5.73
N SER A 76 -11.50 4.39 5.66
CA SER A 76 -10.66 3.32 6.22
C SER A 76 -10.76 3.25 7.75
N PHE A 77 -10.89 4.41 8.42
CA PHE A 77 -11.14 4.47 9.85
C PHE A 77 -12.52 3.89 10.21
N ALA A 78 -13.57 4.33 9.53
CA ALA A 78 -14.93 3.82 9.71
C ALA A 78 -15.00 2.31 9.47
N ALA A 79 -14.34 1.81 8.40
CA ALA A 79 -14.24 0.39 8.11
C ALA A 79 -13.46 -0.38 9.20
N GLY A 80 -12.43 0.21 9.78
CA GLY A 80 -11.68 -0.35 10.90
C GLY A 80 -12.57 -0.54 12.13
N VAL A 81 -13.33 0.49 12.50
CA VAL A 81 -14.24 0.47 13.65
C VAL A 81 -15.40 -0.51 13.43
N THR A 82 -16.05 -0.47 12.27
CA THR A 82 -17.18 -1.39 11.95
C THR A 82 -16.69 -2.82 11.78
N GLY A 83 -15.51 -3.04 11.24
CA GLY A 83 -14.90 -4.36 11.10
C GLY A 83 -14.60 -5.05 12.44
N LEU A 84 -14.43 -4.30 13.53
CA LEU A 84 -14.34 -4.85 14.89
C LEU A 84 -15.67 -5.47 15.35
N LYS A 85 -16.80 -4.89 14.96
CA LYS A 85 -18.15 -5.40 15.29
C LYS A 85 -18.53 -6.60 14.42
N PHE A 86 -18.19 -6.57 13.14
CA PHE A 86 -18.58 -7.58 12.14
C PHE A 86 -17.39 -8.46 11.71
N LYS A 87 -16.84 -9.25 12.62
CA LYS A 87 -15.63 -10.07 12.36
C LYS A 87 -15.74 -10.96 11.12
N ARG A 88 -16.90 -11.58 10.85
CA ARG A 88 -17.11 -12.47 9.69
C ARG A 88 -17.21 -11.71 8.36
N ALA A 89 -17.76 -10.50 8.37
CA ALA A 89 -17.96 -9.68 7.18
C ALA A 89 -16.87 -8.60 7.01
N LYS A 90 -15.84 -8.57 7.86
CA LYS A 90 -14.83 -7.52 7.89
C LYS A 90 -14.25 -7.20 6.51
N ARG A 91 -13.95 -8.24 5.71
CA ARG A 91 -13.38 -8.06 4.36
C ARG A 91 -14.37 -7.39 3.41
N ALA A 92 -15.62 -7.82 3.44
CA ALA A 92 -16.66 -7.24 2.59
C ALA A 92 -16.94 -5.79 2.96
N VAL A 93 -17.01 -5.49 4.27
CA VAL A 93 -17.19 -4.12 4.78
C VAL A 93 -16.04 -3.22 4.33
N PHE A 94 -14.78 -3.68 4.44
CA PHE A 94 -13.64 -2.91 3.97
C PHE A 94 -13.68 -2.67 2.48
N LEU A 95 -13.98 -3.68 1.68
CA LEU A 95 -14.05 -3.55 0.22
C LEU A 95 -15.18 -2.60 -0.21
N SER A 96 -16.36 -2.71 0.40
CA SER A 96 -17.49 -1.85 0.04
C SER A 96 -17.26 -0.39 0.39
N LEU A 97 -16.72 -0.13 1.59
CA LEU A 97 -16.40 1.23 2.02
C LEU A 97 -15.21 1.81 1.25
N PHE A 98 -14.21 0.98 0.95
CA PHE A 98 -13.08 1.41 0.12
C PHE A 98 -13.54 1.74 -1.31
N ALA A 99 -14.43 0.92 -1.90
CA ALA A 99 -15.05 1.23 -3.19
C ALA A 99 -15.83 2.55 -3.14
N ALA A 100 -16.58 2.80 -2.05
CA ALA A 100 -17.28 4.07 -1.88
C ALA A 100 -16.33 5.27 -1.82
N ALA A 101 -15.15 5.14 -1.16
CA ALA A 101 -14.12 6.18 -1.16
C ALA A 101 -13.55 6.40 -2.57
N GLN A 102 -13.38 5.36 -3.36
CA GLN A 102 -12.95 5.49 -4.76
C GLN A 102 -14.00 6.19 -5.61
N CYS A 103 -15.29 5.96 -5.35
CA CYS A 103 -16.37 6.70 -6.03
C CYS A 103 -16.34 8.21 -5.74
N SER A 104 -15.76 8.66 -4.62
CA SER A 104 -15.58 10.09 -4.36
C SER A 104 -14.66 10.78 -5.38
N LEU A 105 -13.78 10.04 -6.03
CA LEU A 105 -12.97 10.54 -7.16
C LEU A 105 -13.83 11.01 -8.33
N LEU A 106 -14.98 10.37 -8.57
CA LEU A 106 -15.93 10.79 -9.60
C LEU A 106 -16.49 12.19 -9.36
N LEU A 107 -16.65 12.56 -8.08
CA LEU A 107 -17.16 13.86 -7.70
C LEU A 107 -16.08 14.95 -7.70
N MET A 108 -14.83 14.58 -7.43
CA MET A 108 -13.71 15.52 -7.29
C MET A 108 -13.00 15.79 -8.62
N HIS A 109 -12.92 14.80 -9.49
CA HIS A 109 -12.16 14.87 -10.75
C HIS A 109 -13.07 14.89 -11.97
N SER A 110 -13.89 15.92 -12.10
CA SER A 110 -14.77 16.11 -13.26
C SER A 110 -14.01 16.25 -14.61
N THR A 111 -12.73 16.60 -14.56
CA THR A 111 -11.85 16.75 -15.72
C THR A 111 -11.15 15.45 -16.14
N LEU A 112 -11.07 14.46 -15.24
CA LEU A 112 -10.52 13.15 -15.57
C LEU A 112 -11.60 12.32 -16.28
N GLY A 113 -11.26 11.73 -17.43
CA GLY A 113 -12.17 10.83 -18.13
C GLY A 113 -12.57 9.64 -17.25
N TYR A 114 -13.85 9.22 -17.33
CA TYR A 114 -14.40 8.09 -16.54
C TYR A 114 -13.54 6.83 -16.58
N LEU A 115 -12.93 6.53 -17.71
CA LEU A 115 -12.03 5.39 -17.90
C LEU A 115 -10.81 5.47 -16.95
N ARG A 116 -10.24 6.66 -16.81
CA ARG A 116 -9.06 6.89 -15.96
C ARG A 116 -9.38 6.68 -14.48
N ILE A 117 -10.55 7.15 -14.04
CA ILE A 117 -11.05 6.97 -12.68
C ILE A 117 -11.33 5.49 -12.39
N LEU A 118 -11.90 4.78 -13.36
CA LEU A 118 -12.15 3.35 -13.24
C LEU A 118 -10.83 2.58 -13.09
N VAL A 119 -9.84 2.87 -13.93
CA VAL A 119 -8.51 2.25 -13.85
C VAL A 119 -7.86 2.55 -12.50
N TRP A 120 -7.92 3.80 -12.02
CA TRP A 120 -7.42 4.16 -10.69
C TRP A 120 -8.07 3.34 -9.58
N SER A 121 -9.40 3.24 -9.61
CA SER A 121 -10.16 2.48 -8.61
C SER A 121 -9.81 1.00 -8.62
N VAL A 122 -9.65 0.40 -9.79
CA VAL A 122 -9.25 -1.02 -9.95
C VAL A 122 -7.83 -1.24 -9.45
N LEU A 123 -6.89 -0.36 -9.79
CA LEU A 123 -5.51 -0.43 -9.30
C LEU A 123 -5.45 -0.30 -7.77
N ALA A 124 -6.14 0.68 -7.20
CA ALA A 124 -6.17 0.86 -5.75
C ALA A 124 -6.77 -0.36 -5.03
N ALA A 125 -7.84 -0.94 -5.57
CA ALA A 125 -8.44 -2.16 -5.03
C ALA A 125 -7.51 -3.38 -5.18
N GLY A 126 -6.83 -3.52 -6.32
CA GLY A 126 -5.84 -4.56 -6.57
C GLY A 126 -4.67 -4.48 -5.59
N ILE A 127 -4.13 -3.29 -5.36
CA ILE A 127 -3.08 -3.05 -4.36
C ILE A 127 -3.58 -3.34 -2.94
N PHE A 128 -4.82 -2.97 -2.61
CA PHE A 128 -5.40 -3.32 -1.31
C PHE A 128 -5.43 -4.84 -1.10
N VAL A 129 -5.93 -5.61 -2.07
CA VAL A 129 -6.01 -7.08 -1.97
C VAL A 129 -4.62 -7.70 -1.88
N SER A 130 -3.69 -7.30 -2.74
CA SER A 130 -2.30 -7.77 -2.74
C SER A 130 -1.60 -7.46 -1.41
N SER A 131 -1.82 -6.26 -0.88
CA SER A 131 -1.28 -5.84 0.41
C SER A 131 -1.85 -6.68 1.56
N VAL A 132 -3.15 -6.95 1.57
CA VAL A 132 -3.76 -7.82 2.60
C VAL A 132 -3.20 -9.23 2.53
N CYS A 133 -3.02 -9.80 1.34
CA CYS A 133 -2.42 -11.12 1.16
C CYS A 133 -1.00 -11.18 1.73
N PHE A 134 -0.16 -10.20 1.43
CA PHE A 134 1.23 -10.15 1.88
C PHE A 134 1.37 -9.76 3.37
N LEU A 135 0.62 -8.77 3.83
CA LEU A 135 0.74 -8.24 5.20
C LEU A 135 0.14 -9.17 6.25
N ARG A 136 -0.88 -9.95 5.91
CA ARG A 136 -1.55 -10.84 6.86
C ARG A 136 -0.62 -11.86 7.50
N PRO A 137 0.22 -12.64 6.77
CA PRO A 137 1.20 -13.53 7.38
C PRO A 137 2.26 -12.77 8.17
N VAL A 138 2.70 -11.60 7.71
CA VAL A 138 3.75 -10.80 8.35
C VAL A 138 3.26 -10.16 9.66
N LEU A 139 2.05 -9.61 9.66
CA LEU A 139 1.51 -8.83 10.78
C LEU A 139 0.72 -9.68 11.78
N VAL A 140 -0.11 -10.60 11.30
CA VAL A 140 -1.12 -11.31 12.10
C VAL A 140 -0.65 -12.71 12.50
N GLN A 141 0.03 -13.45 11.60
CA GLN A 141 0.33 -14.87 11.79
C GLN A 141 1.73 -15.14 12.34
N LYS A 142 2.52 -14.14 12.70
CA LYS A 142 3.97 -14.24 12.96
C LYS A 142 4.71 -14.78 11.72
N LEU A 143 5.88 -14.23 11.41
CA LEU A 143 6.70 -14.62 10.26
C LEU A 143 6.81 -16.14 10.15
N LYS A 144 6.13 -16.73 9.16
CA LYS A 144 6.35 -18.11 8.77
C LYS A 144 7.60 -18.17 7.92
N TYR A 145 8.45 -19.17 8.14
CA TYR A 145 9.66 -19.37 7.33
C TYR A 145 9.36 -19.74 5.86
N LYS A 146 8.11 -20.09 5.52
CA LYS A 146 7.68 -20.39 4.15
C LYS A 146 6.46 -19.55 3.80
N PHE A 147 6.64 -18.63 2.85
CA PHE A 147 5.54 -17.93 2.22
C PHE A 147 4.87 -18.84 1.18
N LEU A 148 3.56 -18.71 1.02
CA LEU A 148 2.84 -19.31 -0.09
C LEU A 148 3.20 -18.58 -1.40
N GLU A 149 3.14 -19.27 -2.53
CA GLU A 149 3.42 -18.66 -3.84
C GLU A 149 2.58 -17.40 -4.09
N THR A 150 1.31 -17.42 -3.73
CA THR A 150 0.41 -16.27 -3.84
C THR A 150 0.86 -15.08 -2.98
N GLU A 151 1.41 -15.35 -1.78
CA GLU A 151 1.93 -14.31 -0.88
C GLU A 151 3.22 -13.69 -1.46
N LEU A 152 4.07 -14.50 -2.10
CA LEU A 152 5.29 -14.03 -2.79
C LEU A 152 4.96 -13.18 -4.01
N VAL A 153 4.02 -13.61 -4.84
CA VAL A 153 3.56 -12.83 -5.99
C VAL A 153 3.00 -11.48 -5.54
N CYS A 154 2.15 -11.47 -4.52
CA CYS A 154 1.61 -10.23 -3.96
C CYS A 154 2.71 -9.30 -3.39
N GLY A 155 3.71 -9.89 -2.73
CA GLY A 155 4.90 -9.17 -2.26
C GLY A 155 5.71 -8.57 -3.41
N GLY A 156 5.90 -9.32 -4.50
CA GLY A 156 6.56 -8.86 -5.71
C GLY A 156 5.86 -7.66 -6.36
N VAL A 157 4.54 -7.72 -6.48
CA VAL A 157 3.74 -6.59 -7.00
C VAL A 157 3.93 -5.33 -6.15
N LEU A 158 3.87 -5.47 -4.81
CA LEU A 158 4.08 -4.34 -3.91
C LEU A 158 5.50 -3.77 -4.01
N LEU A 159 6.49 -4.63 -4.22
CA LEU A 159 7.87 -4.25 -4.36
C LEU A 159 8.11 -3.48 -5.66
N ILE A 160 7.53 -3.92 -6.79
CA ILE A 160 7.56 -3.20 -8.05
C ILE A 160 6.90 -1.82 -7.88
N CYS A 161 5.73 -1.74 -7.27
CA CYS A 161 5.07 -0.46 -7.01
C CYS A 161 5.91 0.45 -6.10
N ALA A 162 6.55 -0.09 -5.07
CA ALA A 162 7.43 0.67 -4.18
C ALA A 162 8.68 1.18 -4.90
N SER A 163 9.29 0.37 -5.77
CA SER A 163 10.45 0.80 -6.57
C SER A 163 10.10 1.93 -7.54
N LEU A 164 8.92 1.89 -8.16
CA LEU A 164 8.42 2.99 -8.99
C LEU A 164 8.23 4.29 -8.20
N GLY A 165 7.79 4.20 -6.95
CA GLY A 165 7.64 5.35 -6.08
C GLY A 165 8.97 5.93 -5.62
N LEU A 166 9.92 5.07 -5.29
CA LEU A 166 11.27 5.47 -4.87
C LEU A 166 12.13 5.98 -6.02
N GLY A 167 11.88 5.55 -7.26
CA GLY A 167 12.63 6.02 -8.44
C GLY A 167 12.51 7.53 -8.69
N LYS A 168 11.55 8.20 -8.05
CA LYS A 168 11.44 9.66 -8.03
C LYS A 168 12.25 10.34 -6.91
N MET A 169 12.74 9.56 -5.95
CA MET A 169 13.54 10.03 -4.83
C MET A 169 15.03 9.80 -5.13
N GLN A 170 15.70 10.82 -5.62
CA GLN A 170 17.16 10.83 -5.73
C GLN A 170 17.76 11.32 -4.42
N VAL A 171 18.55 10.48 -3.76
CA VAL A 171 19.30 10.85 -2.56
C VAL A 171 20.78 10.89 -2.95
N GLU A 172 21.36 12.10 -2.96
CA GLU A 172 22.78 12.33 -3.29
C GLU A 172 23.25 11.71 -4.62
N GLY A 173 22.39 11.69 -5.65
CA GLY A 173 22.70 11.12 -6.96
C GLY A 173 22.49 9.61 -7.07
N PHE A 174 22.08 8.93 -5.99
CA PHE A 174 21.68 7.53 -6.02
C PHE A 174 20.17 7.43 -6.17
N ASP A 175 19.75 6.57 -7.08
CA ASP A 175 18.33 6.21 -7.21
C ASP A 175 17.93 5.25 -6.07
N ALA A 176 17.00 5.68 -5.23
CA ALA A 176 16.54 4.90 -4.10
C ALA A 176 15.91 3.55 -4.52
N ALA A 177 15.46 3.43 -5.78
CA ALA A 177 14.95 2.17 -6.33
C ALA A 177 16.04 1.09 -6.42
N TYR A 178 17.28 1.45 -6.77
CA TYR A 178 18.40 0.50 -6.78
C TYR A 178 18.74 -0.02 -5.40
N LEU A 179 18.67 0.82 -4.37
CA LEU A 179 18.89 0.37 -2.99
C LEU A 179 17.81 -0.65 -2.58
N LEU A 180 16.55 -0.38 -2.93
CA LEU A 180 15.46 -1.30 -2.63
C LEU A 180 15.62 -2.63 -3.38
N ALA A 181 15.99 -2.59 -4.66
CA ALA A 181 16.27 -3.78 -5.46
C ALA A 181 17.44 -4.60 -4.87
N ALA A 182 18.52 -3.92 -4.46
CA ALA A 182 19.69 -4.57 -3.86
C ALA A 182 19.36 -5.32 -2.55
N PHE A 183 18.39 -4.85 -1.77
CA PHE A 183 17.91 -5.57 -0.58
C PHE A 183 16.86 -6.64 -0.91
N ALA A 184 16.00 -6.40 -1.89
CA ALA A 184 14.90 -7.29 -2.23
C ALA A 184 15.37 -8.57 -2.93
N ILE A 185 16.39 -8.50 -3.78
CA ILE A 185 16.93 -9.66 -4.51
C ILE A 185 17.48 -10.73 -3.55
N PRO A 186 18.41 -10.44 -2.62
CA PRO A 186 18.89 -11.44 -1.68
C PRO A 186 17.80 -11.91 -0.70
N PHE A 187 16.84 -11.05 -0.34
CA PHE A 187 15.71 -11.47 0.48
C PHE A 187 14.82 -12.48 -0.26
N ALA A 188 14.49 -12.22 -1.52
CA ALA A 188 13.72 -13.13 -2.36
C ALA A 188 14.48 -14.46 -2.62
N ALA A 189 15.80 -14.41 -2.81
CA ALA A 189 16.64 -15.58 -2.96
C ALA A 189 16.71 -16.42 -1.68
N GLY A 190 16.73 -15.78 -0.49
CA GLY A 190 16.78 -16.46 0.81
C GLY A 190 15.45 -17.07 1.25
N VAL A 191 14.31 -16.56 0.79
CA VAL A 191 12.96 -16.96 1.21
C VAL A 191 12.24 -17.77 0.12
N GLY A 192 12.60 -17.56 -1.13
CA GLY A 192 11.96 -18.17 -2.30
C GLY A 192 12.84 -19.16 -3.04
N SER A 193 12.23 -19.88 -3.97
CA SER A 193 12.97 -20.64 -4.98
C SER A 193 13.70 -19.68 -5.94
N LEU A 194 14.67 -20.22 -6.68
CA LEU A 194 15.45 -19.45 -7.68
C LEU A 194 14.56 -18.64 -8.67
N SER A 195 13.35 -19.15 -8.95
CA SER A 195 12.35 -18.47 -9.78
C SER A 195 11.83 -17.16 -9.17
N GLY A 196 11.73 -17.06 -7.84
CA GLY A 196 11.33 -15.83 -7.16
C GLY A 196 12.37 -14.72 -7.22
N SER A 197 13.66 -15.06 -7.17
CA SER A 197 14.75 -14.07 -7.26
C SER A 197 14.89 -13.46 -8.66
N VAL A 198 14.62 -14.24 -9.70
CA VAL A 198 14.65 -13.75 -11.10
C VAL A 198 13.49 -12.76 -11.36
N ALA A 199 12.31 -13.03 -10.82
CA ALA A 199 11.16 -12.13 -10.95
C ALA A 199 11.36 -10.75 -10.29
N VAL A 200 12.25 -10.66 -9.30
CA VAL A 200 12.58 -9.39 -8.61
C VAL A 200 13.69 -8.63 -9.35
N ALA A 201 14.52 -9.30 -10.14
CA ALA A 201 15.65 -8.71 -10.86
C ALA A 201 15.28 -8.08 -12.21
N ILE A 202 14.08 -8.36 -12.76
CA ILE A 202 13.52 -7.78 -13.97
C ILE A 202 12.72 -6.53 -13.63
#